data_01b0042725b6b98ba8f7e2c23b278cf2
#
_entry.id   01b0042725b6b98ba8f7e2c23b278cf2
#
_cell.length_a   1.000
_cell.length_b   1.000
_cell.length_c   1.000
_cell.angle_alpha   90.00
_cell.angle_beta   90.00
_cell.angle_gamma   90.00
#
_symmetry.space_group_name_H-M   'P 1'
#
loop_
_entity.id
_entity.type
_entity.pdbx_description
1 polymer ?
#
loop_
_entity_poly.entity_id
_entity_poly.type
_entity_poly.pdbx_seq_one_letter_code
_entity_poly.pdbx_strand_id
1 'polypeptide(L)'
;MVVLAVVAAIAVVTSVVALAIVALPRENQYAIGEQPGNSGSASAAGTPSALSTQAASNGSPAVPTPQQLDLPGPVLAAVSPRVVPNNVAVTSKIRAIKVPGATGSYSGSVVEVGTGKVLYAHNAARPHIPASTMKLLTATAAMSILGPEHTFQTTVVSPQPGQIILVGGGDPYLARKASADYPRRGTISGLARATASRLEQDKIKKVSLGYDAGLFSGPAWNPRWPSFYRDSVSPTSALVVDEGRVGAASSSPLYKDPAKEAATAFAAALSTQGIKVTTTQRTRAPKSAPVIARVSSMRLERIVENLLMISDNDASEVLFRQAAIGAGKAGSIAEATKVVQSELTELGIWEPGMAINDGSGLSLQTKVPASSMVKMLRLAAGDQHPELRAVITGLPVAGVEGSLRTRYFDDQSLSGRGVVRGKTGTLNKVRAQAGLVRTTDGSLLVYAFLINKPKNEYNARVWLDRVTTAISACGCR
;
A
#
# COMPACT_ATOMS: atom_id res chain seq x y z
N MET A 1 6.28 -53.93 23.69
CA MET A 1 7.48 -53.58 22.91
C MET A 1 7.19 -52.93 21.56
N VAL A 2 6.02 -53.05 20.98
CA VAL A 2 5.67 -52.46 19.66
C VAL A 2 5.33 -50.96 19.77
N VAL A 3 4.81 -50.48 20.89
CA VAL A 3 4.41 -49.06 21.08
C VAL A 3 5.61 -48.12 21.27
N LEU A 4 6.74 -48.62 21.83
CA LEU A 4 7.95 -47.76 21.98
C LEU A 4 8.73 -47.56 20.67
N ALA A 5 8.61 -48.47 19.71
CA ALA A 5 9.29 -48.34 18.43
C ALA A 5 8.62 -47.28 17.47
N VAL A 6 7.31 -47.09 17.59
CA VAL A 6 6.56 -46.12 16.76
C VAL A 6 6.83 -44.67 17.25
N VAL A 7 6.99 -44.44 18.54
CA VAL A 7 7.28 -43.10 19.09
C VAL A 7 8.72 -42.68 18.74
N ALA A 8 9.68 -43.59 18.67
CA ALA A 8 11.05 -43.27 18.28
C ALA A 8 11.18 -42.94 16.77
N ALA A 9 10.39 -43.59 15.92
CA ALA A 9 10.39 -43.29 14.47
C ALA A 9 9.78 -41.93 14.11
N ILE A 10 8.77 -41.46 14.84
CA ILE A 10 8.15 -40.16 14.66
C ILE A 10 9.08 -39.01 15.11
N ALA A 11 9.85 -39.23 16.18
CA ALA A 11 10.81 -38.24 16.68
C ALA A 11 12.00 -38.01 15.72
N VAL A 12 12.43 -39.03 14.98
CA VAL A 12 13.53 -38.92 14.01
C VAL A 12 13.09 -38.23 12.72
N VAL A 13 11.86 -38.46 12.26
CA VAL A 13 11.32 -37.80 11.06
C VAL A 13 11.06 -36.30 11.28
N THR A 14 10.61 -35.89 12.47
CA THR A 14 10.43 -34.48 12.80
C THR A 14 11.73 -33.70 12.97
N SER A 15 12.82 -34.37 13.43
CA SER A 15 14.13 -33.73 13.57
C SER A 15 14.85 -33.51 12.22
N VAL A 16 14.65 -34.38 11.24
CA VAL A 16 15.26 -34.25 9.91
C VAL A 16 14.54 -33.15 9.06
N VAL A 17 13.23 -32.95 9.23
CA VAL A 17 12.49 -31.89 8.56
C VAL A 17 12.81 -30.51 9.15
N ALA A 18 13.12 -30.41 10.44
CA ALA A 18 13.49 -29.14 11.08
C ALA A 18 14.92 -28.66 10.70
N LEU A 19 15.84 -29.56 10.32
CA LEU A 19 17.22 -29.20 9.93
C LEU A 19 17.34 -28.80 8.45
N ALA A 20 16.39 -29.14 7.59
CA ALA A 20 16.43 -28.80 6.17
C ALA A 20 15.93 -27.39 5.84
N ILE A 21 15.35 -26.66 6.82
CA ILE A 21 14.79 -25.29 6.62
C ILE A 21 15.80 -24.18 6.97
N VAL A 22 16.96 -24.53 7.58
CA VAL A 22 17.93 -23.53 8.11
C VAL A 22 19.09 -23.21 7.15
N ALA A 23 19.20 -23.86 6.00
CA ALA A 23 20.37 -23.73 5.11
C ALA A 23 20.03 -23.26 3.70
N LEU A 24 19.35 -22.09 3.57
CA LEU A 24 19.35 -21.34 2.33
C LEU A 24 19.94 -19.94 2.59
N PRO A 25 21.00 -19.51 1.89
CA PRO A 25 21.57 -18.20 2.08
C PRO A 25 20.59 -17.13 1.61
N ARG A 26 20.39 -16.12 2.46
CA ARG A 26 19.72 -14.88 2.09
C ARG A 26 20.65 -14.07 1.20
N GLU A 27 20.46 -14.09 -0.09
CA GLU A 27 21.04 -13.08 -0.96
C GLU A 27 20.20 -11.80 -0.87
N ASN A 28 20.79 -10.79 -0.26
CA ASN A 28 20.42 -9.39 -0.41
C ASN A 28 20.69 -8.99 -1.88
N GLN A 29 19.66 -8.73 -2.66
CA GLN A 29 19.81 -8.09 -3.97
C GLN A 29 18.87 -6.90 -4.09
N TYR A 30 19.35 -5.76 -3.63
CA TYR A 30 19.03 -4.45 -4.21
C TYR A 30 20.34 -3.67 -4.32
N ALA A 31 21.13 -3.96 -5.36
CA ALA A 31 22.12 -3.04 -5.85
C ALA A 31 21.54 -2.38 -7.10
N ILE A 32 21.09 -1.14 -6.98
CA ILE A 32 20.87 -0.24 -8.12
C ILE A 32 22.25 0.28 -8.48
N GLY A 33 22.73 -0.06 -9.68
CA GLY A 33 24.04 0.35 -10.19
C GLY A 33 24.16 1.87 -10.29
N GLU A 34 25.13 2.41 -9.60
CA GLU A 34 25.64 3.75 -9.84
C GLU A 34 26.45 3.75 -11.13
N GLN A 35 26.11 4.64 -12.04
CA GLN A 35 27.01 4.96 -13.16
C GLN A 35 28.10 5.93 -12.67
N PRO A 36 29.35 5.77 -13.11
CA PRO A 36 30.44 6.61 -12.67
C PRO A 36 30.35 8.00 -13.29
N GLY A 37 30.31 9.01 -12.44
CA GLY A 37 30.42 10.41 -12.81
C GLY A 37 31.83 10.77 -13.23
N ASN A 38 31.96 11.39 -14.38
CA ASN A 38 33.19 11.90 -14.97
C ASN A 38 33.62 13.17 -14.24
N SER A 39 34.76 13.11 -13.57
CA SER A 39 35.41 14.24 -12.91
C SER A 39 36.25 15.01 -13.93
N GLY A 40 35.81 16.21 -14.30
CA GLY A 40 36.60 17.18 -15.05
C GLY A 40 36.86 18.43 -14.18
N SER A 41 38.04 18.54 -13.64
CA SER A 41 38.52 19.73 -12.96
C SER A 41 38.96 20.78 -13.99
N ALA A 42 38.53 22.03 -13.83
CA ALA A 42 39.21 23.20 -14.36
C ALA A 42 39.11 24.35 -13.37
N SER A 43 40.29 24.70 -12.87
CA SER A 43 40.60 25.87 -12.05
C SER A 43 40.74 27.10 -12.94
N ALA A 44 40.18 28.23 -12.54
CA ALA A 44 40.73 29.54 -12.85
C ALA A 44 40.25 30.61 -11.89
N ALA A 45 41.19 31.19 -11.21
CA ALA A 45 41.07 32.34 -10.31
C ALA A 45 40.92 33.66 -11.10
N GLY A 46 40.17 34.60 -10.56
CA GLY A 46 40.10 35.98 -11.01
C GLY A 46 39.56 36.88 -9.92
N THR A 47 40.45 37.69 -9.35
CA THR A 47 40.24 38.64 -8.27
C THR A 47 39.50 39.93 -8.72
N PRO A 48 39.02 40.74 -7.77
CA PRO A 48 37.97 41.73 -8.00
C PRO A 48 38.47 43.13 -8.32
N SER A 49 37.65 43.95 -8.95
CA SER A 49 37.90 45.38 -9.10
C SER A 49 36.71 46.21 -8.64
N ALA A 50 37.06 47.33 -8.11
CA ALA A 50 36.33 48.21 -7.19
C ALA A 50 35.17 49.02 -7.77
N LEU A 51 34.32 49.38 -6.86
CA LEU A 51 33.36 50.47 -6.71
C LEU A 51 33.33 51.59 -7.75
N SER A 52 32.12 51.91 -8.22
CA SER A 52 31.68 53.28 -8.39
C SER A 52 30.24 53.44 -7.94
N THR A 53 30.05 54.29 -6.98
CA THR A 53 28.76 54.80 -6.45
C THR A 53 28.12 55.77 -7.46
N GLN A 54 26.88 55.57 -7.83
CA GLN A 54 25.97 56.61 -8.27
C GLN A 54 24.56 56.43 -7.73
N ALA A 55 23.96 57.53 -7.27
CA ALA A 55 22.80 57.64 -6.45
C ALA A 55 21.48 57.48 -7.22
N ALA A 56 20.56 56.85 -6.56
CA ALA A 56 19.10 56.98 -6.47
C ALA A 56 18.29 57.63 -7.57
N SER A 57 17.36 56.87 -8.14
CA SER A 57 16.01 57.36 -8.44
C SER A 57 15.00 56.26 -8.11
N ASN A 58 13.97 56.65 -7.32
CA ASN A 58 12.90 55.79 -6.85
C ASN A 58 12.01 55.33 -8.00
N GLY A 59 12.10 54.07 -8.40
CA GLY A 59 11.13 53.39 -9.21
C GLY A 59 10.80 52.07 -8.54
N SER A 60 9.52 51.84 -8.22
CA SER A 60 9.06 50.53 -7.74
C SER A 60 9.50 49.43 -8.70
N PRO A 61 10.08 48.33 -8.21
CA PRO A 61 10.46 47.22 -9.10
C PRO A 61 9.20 46.59 -9.69
N ALA A 62 9.11 46.62 -11.03
CA ALA A 62 8.12 45.83 -11.74
C ALA A 62 8.35 44.36 -11.42
N VAL A 63 7.30 43.70 -10.93
CA VAL A 63 7.29 42.25 -10.74
C VAL A 63 7.54 41.61 -12.11
N PRO A 64 8.61 40.80 -12.29
CA PRO A 64 8.82 40.16 -13.57
C PRO A 64 7.67 39.19 -13.87
N THR A 65 7.05 39.40 -15.04
CA THR A 65 6.07 38.46 -15.56
C THR A 65 6.71 37.04 -15.59
N PRO A 66 6.03 36.00 -15.09
CA PRO A 66 6.56 34.67 -15.18
C PRO A 66 6.86 34.32 -16.64
N GLN A 67 8.12 34.10 -16.98
CA GLN A 67 8.47 33.56 -18.29
C GLN A 67 7.83 32.19 -18.38
N GLN A 68 6.92 32.03 -19.33
CA GLN A 68 6.35 30.73 -19.68
C GLN A 68 7.50 29.85 -20.15
N LEU A 69 7.90 28.88 -19.31
CA LEU A 69 8.88 27.88 -19.67
C LEU A 69 8.30 27.06 -20.82
N ASP A 70 8.90 27.16 -22.01
CA ASP A 70 8.64 26.22 -23.09
C ASP A 70 9.05 24.83 -22.62
N LEU A 71 8.06 24.02 -22.25
CA LEU A 71 8.30 22.63 -21.90
C LEU A 71 8.86 21.92 -23.15
N PRO A 72 9.97 21.19 -23.03
CA PRO A 72 10.47 20.41 -24.16
C PRO A 72 9.38 19.47 -24.66
N GLY A 73 9.23 19.39 -25.99
CA GLY A 73 8.26 18.47 -26.61
C GLY A 73 8.46 17.04 -26.13
N PRO A 74 7.46 16.15 -26.27
CA PRO A 74 7.52 14.79 -25.77
C PRO A 74 8.73 14.07 -26.36
N VAL A 75 9.62 13.59 -25.49
CA VAL A 75 10.86 12.88 -25.85
C VAL A 75 10.57 11.50 -26.49
N LEU A 76 9.37 10.98 -26.29
CA LEU A 76 8.91 9.71 -26.88
C LEU A 76 8.01 10.02 -28.09
N ALA A 77 8.27 9.33 -29.20
CA ALA A 77 7.41 9.39 -30.38
C ALA A 77 5.94 9.06 -29.97
N ALA A 78 4.99 9.79 -30.59
CA ALA A 78 3.59 9.47 -30.41
C ALA A 78 3.33 8.00 -30.66
N VAL A 79 2.71 7.31 -29.69
CA VAL A 79 2.37 5.90 -29.84
C VAL A 79 1.45 5.78 -31.04
N SER A 80 1.83 4.94 -32.03
CA SER A 80 1.00 4.67 -33.22
C SER A 80 -0.45 4.34 -32.82
N PRO A 81 -1.45 4.66 -33.67
CA PRO A 81 -2.86 4.38 -33.36
C PRO A 81 -3.02 2.93 -32.89
N ARG A 82 -3.53 2.75 -31.69
CA ARG A 82 -3.69 1.44 -31.05
C ARG A 82 -4.81 0.69 -31.77
N VAL A 83 -4.50 -0.48 -32.28
CA VAL A 83 -5.53 -1.41 -32.77
C VAL A 83 -6.28 -1.94 -31.55
N VAL A 84 -7.56 -1.62 -31.44
CA VAL A 84 -8.40 -2.15 -30.35
C VAL A 84 -8.62 -3.64 -30.59
N PRO A 85 -8.26 -4.54 -29.66
CA PRO A 85 -8.41 -5.98 -29.83
C PRO A 85 -9.84 -6.39 -30.17
N ASN A 86 -9.97 -7.49 -30.94
CA ASN A 86 -11.24 -8.11 -31.23
C ASN A 86 -11.75 -8.89 -30.01
N ASN A 87 -12.99 -8.61 -29.58
CA ASN A 87 -13.59 -9.27 -28.41
C ASN A 87 -13.80 -10.79 -28.60
N VAL A 88 -14.09 -11.24 -29.83
CA VAL A 88 -14.23 -12.67 -30.13
C VAL A 88 -12.90 -13.40 -29.92
N ALA A 89 -11.81 -12.81 -30.42
CA ALA A 89 -10.48 -13.37 -30.28
C ALA A 89 -10.00 -13.40 -28.80
N VAL A 90 -10.21 -12.32 -28.04
CA VAL A 90 -9.90 -12.29 -26.59
C VAL A 90 -10.72 -13.35 -25.84
N THR A 91 -12.03 -13.43 -26.12
CA THR A 91 -12.93 -14.41 -25.50
C THR A 91 -12.48 -15.84 -25.83
N SER A 92 -12.11 -16.12 -27.06
CA SER A 92 -11.63 -17.43 -27.50
C SER A 92 -10.35 -17.84 -26.74
N LYS A 93 -9.36 -16.93 -26.64
CA LYS A 93 -8.13 -17.18 -25.88
C LYS A 93 -8.40 -17.48 -24.39
N ILE A 94 -9.28 -16.71 -23.74
CA ILE A 94 -9.66 -16.97 -22.34
C ILE A 94 -10.35 -18.33 -22.19
N ARG A 95 -11.29 -18.66 -23.08
CA ARG A 95 -12.03 -19.92 -23.06
C ARG A 95 -11.17 -21.15 -23.38
N ALA A 96 -10.08 -20.97 -24.09
CA ALA A 96 -9.12 -22.04 -24.40
C ALA A 96 -8.34 -22.49 -23.15
N ILE A 97 -8.18 -21.62 -22.12
CA ILE A 97 -7.47 -21.99 -20.90
C ILE A 97 -8.30 -22.94 -20.05
N LYS A 98 -7.89 -24.20 -20.04
CA LYS A 98 -8.54 -25.29 -19.28
C LYS A 98 -7.62 -25.72 -18.14
N VAL A 99 -8.06 -25.54 -16.89
CA VAL A 99 -7.39 -26.07 -15.70
C VAL A 99 -8.45 -26.75 -14.85
N PRO A 100 -8.41 -28.07 -14.68
CA PRO A 100 -9.45 -28.83 -13.99
C PRO A 100 -9.70 -28.32 -12.56
N GLY A 101 -10.98 -28.09 -12.21
CA GLY A 101 -11.36 -27.62 -10.87
C GLY A 101 -10.94 -26.19 -10.49
N ALA A 102 -10.37 -25.43 -11.43
CA ALA A 102 -9.91 -24.06 -11.20
C ALA A 102 -11.07 -23.09 -10.94
N THR A 103 -12.12 -23.19 -11.75
CA THR A 103 -13.25 -22.27 -11.65
C THR A 103 -14.40 -22.90 -10.88
N GLY A 104 -14.83 -22.23 -9.80
CA GLY A 104 -16.09 -22.49 -9.13
C GLY A 104 -17.13 -21.48 -9.60
N SER A 105 -17.72 -20.73 -8.67
CA SER A 105 -18.46 -19.50 -9.02
C SER A 105 -17.44 -18.41 -9.34
N TYR A 106 -17.42 -17.89 -10.57
CA TYR A 106 -16.51 -16.81 -10.91
C TYR A 106 -17.18 -15.71 -11.72
N SER A 107 -16.64 -14.50 -11.58
CA SER A 107 -16.89 -13.36 -12.45
C SER A 107 -15.58 -12.91 -13.09
N GLY A 108 -15.66 -12.43 -14.34
CA GLY A 108 -14.48 -11.94 -15.05
C GLY A 108 -14.85 -10.82 -16.03
N SER A 109 -13.97 -9.83 -16.15
CA SER A 109 -14.10 -8.74 -17.11
C SER A 109 -12.73 -8.33 -17.62
N VAL A 110 -12.67 -7.99 -18.93
CA VAL A 110 -11.50 -7.41 -19.59
C VAL A 110 -11.98 -6.23 -20.42
N VAL A 111 -11.33 -5.08 -20.26
CA VAL A 111 -11.70 -3.82 -20.91
C VAL A 111 -10.45 -3.15 -21.48
N GLU A 112 -10.57 -2.59 -22.70
CA GLU A 112 -9.52 -1.77 -23.27
C GLU A 112 -9.57 -0.37 -22.63
N VAL A 113 -8.39 0.14 -22.21
CA VAL A 113 -8.30 1.35 -21.39
C VAL A 113 -8.76 2.60 -22.14
N GLY A 114 -8.27 2.81 -23.37
CA GLY A 114 -8.50 4.04 -24.14
C GLY A 114 -9.96 4.23 -24.55
N THR A 115 -10.55 3.20 -25.14
CA THR A 115 -11.92 3.26 -25.66
C THR A 115 -12.99 2.88 -24.65
N GLY A 116 -12.62 2.11 -23.60
CA GLY A 116 -13.57 1.51 -22.68
C GLY A 116 -14.32 0.29 -23.26
N LYS A 117 -13.89 -0.21 -24.43
CA LYS A 117 -14.53 -1.38 -25.06
C LYS A 117 -14.39 -2.62 -24.19
N VAL A 118 -15.51 -3.26 -23.88
CA VAL A 118 -15.53 -4.54 -23.17
C VAL A 118 -15.13 -5.64 -24.16
N LEU A 119 -14.02 -6.33 -23.86
CA LEU A 119 -13.46 -7.39 -24.68
C LEU A 119 -13.86 -8.78 -24.17
N TYR A 120 -14.15 -8.89 -22.88
CA TYR A 120 -14.64 -10.09 -22.24
C TYR A 120 -15.52 -9.73 -21.04
N ALA A 121 -16.61 -10.45 -20.89
CA ALA A 121 -17.47 -10.39 -19.71
C ALA A 121 -18.06 -11.78 -19.42
N HIS A 122 -17.89 -12.25 -18.18
CA HIS A 122 -18.53 -13.44 -17.66
C HIS A 122 -19.07 -13.15 -16.27
N ASN A 123 -20.38 -13.11 -16.10
CA ASN A 123 -21.02 -12.73 -14.85
C ASN A 123 -20.42 -11.43 -14.25
N ALA A 124 -19.98 -10.50 -15.11
CA ALA A 124 -19.15 -9.38 -14.70
C ALA A 124 -19.82 -8.48 -13.64
N ALA A 125 -21.13 -8.29 -13.72
CA ALA A 125 -21.94 -7.55 -12.77
C ALA A 125 -22.33 -8.34 -11.51
N ARG A 126 -22.05 -9.66 -11.46
CA ARG A 126 -22.38 -10.47 -10.30
C ARG A 126 -21.34 -10.28 -9.19
N PRO A 127 -21.71 -9.80 -7.99
CA PRO A 127 -20.76 -9.57 -6.91
C PRO A 127 -20.16 -10.88 -6.37
N HIS A 128 -18.84 -10.87 -6.16
CA HIS A 128 -18.06 -11.95 -5.57
C HIS A 128 -17.22 -11.43 -4.40
N ILE A 129 -16.75 -12.32 -3.53
CA ILE A 129 -15.77 -11.96 -2.49
C ILE A 129 -14.47 -11.61 -3.20
N PRO A 130 -13.96 -10.37 -3.04
CA PRO A 130 -12.77 -9.89 -3.74
C PRO A 130 -11.46 -10.31 -3.05
N ALA A 131 -11.50 -10.72 -1.79
CA ALA A 131 -10.31 -10.85 -0.96
C ALA A 131 -9.44 -9.57 -1.04
N SER A 132 -8.12 -9.69 -1.02
CA SER A 132 -7.22 -8.51 -1.03
C SER A 132 -7.24 -7.67 -2.31
N THR A 133 -8.03 -8.00 -3.35
CA THR A 133 -8.27 -7.04 -4.44
C THR A 133 -9.15 -5.87 -3.99
N MET A 134 -9.87 -6.00 -2.85
CA MET A 134 -10.57 -4.90 -2.18
C MET A 134 -9.65 -3.70 -1.90
N LYS A 135 -8.38 -3.94 -1.61
CA LYS A 135 -7.38 -2.89 -1.35
C LYS A 135 -7.23 -1.88 -2.48
N LEU A 136 -7.53 -2.29 -3.71
CA LEU A 136 -7.55 -1.38 -4.86
C LEU A 136 -8.64 -0.31 -4.70
N LEU A 137 -9.84 -0.70 -4.26
CA LEU A 137 -10.95 0.24 -4.03
C LEU A 137 -10.68 1.15 -2.83
N THR A 138 -10.11 0.59 -1.75
CA THR A 138 -9.70 1.37 -0.57
C THR A 138 -8.63 2.40 -0.93
N ALA A 139 -7.61 2.00 -1.68
CA ALA A 139 -6.54 2.88 -2.15
C ALA A 139 -7.10 3.99 -3.06
N THR A 140 -7.97 3.63 -4.01
CA THR A 140 -8.62 4.59 -4.90
C THR A 140 -9.40 5.64 -4.12
N ALA A 141 -10.28 5.24 -3.19
CA ALA A 141 -11.06 6.18 -2.38
C ALA A 141 -10.15 7.05 -1.50
N ALA A 142 -9.14 6.49 -0.86
CA ALA A 142 -8.20 7.26 -0.04
C ALA A 142 -7.39 8.27 -0.86
N MET A 143 -6.92 7.88 -2.06
CA MET A 143 -6.17 8.76 -2.97
C MET A 143 -7.04 9.89 -3.51
N SER A 144 -8.28 9.60 -3.88
CA SER A 144 -9.25 10.59 -4.36
C SER A 144 -9.59 11.64 -3.29
N ILE A 145 -9.87 11.18 -2.06
CA ILE A 145 -10.30 12.06 -0.95
C ILE A 145 -9.14 12.89 -0.39
N LEU A 146 -7.95 12.28 -0.20
CA LEU A 146 -6.83 12.90 0.52
C LEU A 146 -5.80 13.52 -0.41
N GLY A 147 -5.71 13.06 -1.65
CA GLY A 147 -4.67 13.44 -2.61
C GLY A 147 -3.34 12.68 -2.41
N PRO A 148 -2.53 12.53 -3.48
CA PRO A 148 -1.29 11.72 -3.48
C PRO A 148 -0.20 12.26 -2.55
N GLU A 149 -0.14 13.56 -2.35
CA GLU A 149 0.87 14.26 -1.55
C GLU A 149 0.57 14.24 -0.04
N HIS A 150 -0.61 13.78 0.36
CA HIS A 150 -1.03 13.80 1.76
C HIS A 150 -0.06 13.03 2.65
N THR A 151 0.17 13.55 3.86
CA THR A 151 1.00 12.90 4.90
C THR A 151 0.27 12.87 6.24
N PHE A 152 0.45 11.79 6.98
CA PHE A 152 -0.07 11.64 8.32
C PHE A 152 0.96 12.10 9.34
N GLN A 153 0.51 12.78 10.41
CA GLN A 153 1.40 13.37 11.40
C GLN A 153 1.33 12.61 12.73
N THR A 154 2.45 12.06 13.19
CA THR A 154 2.59 11.62 14.58
C THR A 154 3.23 12.74 15.37
N THR A 155 2.58 13.16 16.45
CA THR A 155 2.99 14.36 17.20
C THR A 155 3.24 14.05 18.67
N VAL A 156 4.01 14.92 19.33
CA VAL A 156 4.11 14.99 20.78
C VAL A 156 3.60 16.34 21.21
N VAL A 157 2.64 16.35 22.12
CA VAL A 157 2.12 17.56 22.73
C VAL A 157 2.53 17.64 24.20
N SER A 158 2.63 18.86 24.75
CA SER A 158 2.97 19.09 26.17
C SER A 158 1.89 19.96 26.83
N PRO A 159 0.88 19.34 27.49
CA PRO A 159 -0.17 20.10 28.19
C PRO A 159 0.35 21.01 29.33
N GLN A 160 1.39 20.54 30.01
CA GLN A 160 2.08 21.26 31.08
C GLN A 160 3.54 20.80 31.22
N PRO A 161 4.44 21.58 31.83
CA PRO A 161 5.82 21.18 32.02
C PRO A 161 5.97 19.82 32.69
N GLY A 162 6.81 18.96 32.13
CA GLY A 162 7.03 17.59 32.63
C GLY A 162 5.95 16.57 32.23
N GLN A 163 4.92 16.98 31.51
CA GLN A 163 3.91 16.07 30.93
C GLN A 163 3.94 16.13 29.41
N ILE A 164 4.10 14.99 28.77
CA ILE A 164 4.05 14.87 27.31
C ILE A 164 3.06 13.78 26.91
N ILE A 165 2.45 13.94 25.71
CA ILE A 165 1.52 12.96 25.17
C ILE A 165 1.93 12.67 23.73
N LEU A 166 2.21 11.39 23.43
CA LEU A 166 2.41 10.88 22.08
C LEU A 166 1.05 10.69 21.41
N VAL A 167 0.81 11.40 20.30
CA VAL A 167 -0.48 11.39 19.59
C VAL A 167 -0.31 10.73 18.23
N GLY A 168 -1.04 9.64 18.00
CA GLY A 168 -1.05 8.93 16.74
C GLY A 168 -1.92 9.63 15.69
N GLY A 169 -1.34 9.90 14.53
CA GLY A 169 -2.02 10.50 13.38
C GLY A 169 -2.49 9.50 12.33
N GLY A 170 -2.36 8.20 12.59
CA GLY A 170 -2.76 7.16 11.63
C GLY A 170 -1.74 6.97 10.50
N ASP A 171 -0.44 7.08 10.80
CA ASP A 171 0.62 6.63 9.90
C ASP A 171 0.75 5.10 10.00
N PRO A 172 0.42 4.33 8.93
CA PRO A 172 0.52 2.87 8.97
C PRO A 172 1.95 2.35 8.99
N TYR A 173 2.91 3.20 8.60
CA TYR A 173 4.31 2.82 8.42
C TYR A 173 5.30 3.57 9.32
N LEU A 174 4.82 4.13 10.44
CA LEU A 174 5.71 4.68 11.46
C LEU A 174 6.68 3.58 11.94
N ALA A 175 7.98 3.84 11.87
CA ALA A 175 9.00 2.86 12.20
C ALA A 175 9.72 3.18 13.53
N ARG A 176 10.30 2.20 14.21
CA ARG A 176 11.15 2.44 15.38
C ARG A 176 12.39 3.25 15.01
N LYS A 177 13.04 2.91 13.89
CA LYS A 177 14.27 3.54 13.41
C LYS A 177 14.23 3.72 11.91
N ALA A 178 15.05 4.62 11.39
CA ALA A 178 15.24 4.79 9.96
C ALA A 178 15.82 3.50 9.34
N SER A 179 15.40 3.21 8.12
CA SER A 179 15.92 2.13 7.28
C SER A 179 16.34 2.70 5.94
N ALA A 180 17.39 2.14 5.34
CA ALA A 180 17.82 2.48 3.99
C ALA A 180 16.75 2.14 2.93
N ASP A 181 15.99 1.05 3.14
CA ASP A 181 14.94 0.62 2.22
C ASP A 181 13.76 1.60 2.17
N TYR A 182 13.55 2.36 3.27
CA TYR A 182 12.45 3.32 3.40
C TYR A 182 12.92 4.61 4.06
N PRO A 183 13.79 5.40 3.40
CA PRO A 183 14.48 6.54 4.03
C PRO A 183 13.57 7.69 4.44
N ARG A 184 12.33 7.72 3.94
CA ARG A 184 11.35 8.80 4.20
C ARG A 184 10.22 8.42 5.15
N ARG A 185 10.29 7.27 5.83
CA ARG A 185 9.33 6.93 6.89
C ARG A 185 9.50 7.86 8.09
N GLY A 186 8.40 8.28 8.71
CA GLY A 186 8.40 8.83 10.06
C GLY A 186 8.98 7.82 11.05
N THR A 187 9.77 8.26 12.03
CA THR A 187 10.38 7.33 12.99
C THR A 187 10.19 7.76 14.42
N ILE A 188 10.00 6.79 15.30
CA ILE A 188 9.98 6.97 16.75
C ILE A 188 11.32 7.56 17.25
N SER A 189 12.45 7.10 16.73
CA SER A 189 13.76 7.63 17.10
C SER A 189 13.94 9.09 16.70
N GLY A 190 13.46 9.48 15.51
CA GLY A 190 13.47 10.87 15.05
C GLY A 190 12.56 11.76 15.91
N LEU A 191 11.35 11.28 16.21
CA LEU A 191 10.40 11.98 17.06
C LEU A 191 10.94 12.15 18.49
N ALA A 192 11.57 11.11 19.06
CA ALA A 192 12.17 11.16 20.39
C ALA A 192 13.33 12.17 20.45
N ARG A 193 14.18 12.22 19.43
CA ARG A 193 15.26 13.21 19.33
C ARG A 193 14.70 14.63 19.30
N ALA A 194 13.73 14.90 18.43
CA ALA A 194 13.11 16.23 18.34
C ALA A 194 12.42 16.62 19.65
N THR A 195 11.75 15.67 20.32
CA THR A 195 11.13 15.89 21.63
C THR A 195 12.18 16.19 22.71
N ALA A 196 13.25 15.40 22.77
CA ALA A 196 14.32 15.58 23.75
C ALA A 196 15.01 16.96 23.59
N SER A 197 15.31 17.35 22.35
CA SER A 197 15.89 18.65 22.04
C SER A 197 15.00 19.80 22.53
N ARG A 198 13.68 19.70 22.38
CA ARG A 198 12.74 20.70 22.91
C ARG A 198 12.69 20.70 24.42
N LEU A 199 12.63 19.53 25.06
CA LEU A 199 12.61 19.42 26.53
C LEU A 199 13.92 19.94 27.17
N GLU A 200 15.05 19.77 26.48
CA GLU A 200 16.35 20.29 26.94
C GLU A 200 16.39 21.82 26.96
N GLN A 201 15.82 22.48 25.93
CA GLN A 201 15.67 23.96 25.93
C GLN A 201 14.87 24.45 27.16
N ASP A 202 13.87 23.68 27.55
CA ASP A 202 13.03 23.94 28.70
C ASP A 202 13.65 23.38 30.02
N LYS A 203 14.88 22.83 29.98
CA LYS A 203 15.62 22.20 31.10
C LYS A 203 14.87 21.05 31.78
N ILE A 204 14.02 20.33 31.04
CA ILE A 204 13.21 19.21 31.53
C ILE A 204 13.92 17.88 31.19
N LYS A 205 14.32 17.11 32.22
CA LYS A 205 14.96 15.79 32.07
C LYS A 205 14.09 14.62 32.55
N LYS A 206 12.94 14.91 33.13
CA LYS A 206 11.98 13.92 33.62
C LYS A 206 10.56 14.26 33.10
N VAL A 207 9.87 13.26 32.56
CA VAL A 207 8.50 13.44 32.04
C VAL A 207 7.59 12.28 32.44
N SER A 208 6.29 12.56 32.57
CA SER A 208 5.24 11.55 32.44
C SER A 208 4.81 11.47 30.98
N LEU A 209 4.65 10.25 30.46
CA LEU A 209 4.25 10.00 29.09
C LEU A 209 2.80 9.53 29.02
N GLY A 210 1.96 10.32 28.37
CA GLY A 210 0.66 9.87 27.87
C GLY A 210 0.78 9.33 26.45
N TYR A 211 -0.18 8.51 26.00
CA TYR A 211 -0.33 8.18 24.59
C TYR A 211 -1.79 8.20 24.16
N ASP A 212 -2.05 8.82 23.01
CA ASP A 212 -3.38 8.99 22.43
C ASP A 212 -3.46 8.32 21.04
N ALA A 213 -4.30 7.30 20.92
CA ALA A 213 -4.65 6.65 19.66
C ALA A 213 -6.12 6.92 19.28
N GLY A 214 -6.72 7.94 19.87
CA GLY A 214 -8.15 8.18 19.79
C GLY A 214 -8.61 8.90 18.51
N LEU A 215 -7.74 9.09 17.52
CA LEU A 215 -8.14 9.53 16.19
C LEU A 215 -9.11 8.55 15.55
N PHE A 216 -8.90 7.25 15.74
CA PHE A 216 -9.86 6.21 15.33
C PHE A 216 -10.83 5.89 16.45
N SER A 217 -12.08 5.66 16.06
CA SER A 217 -13.20 5.34 16.97
C SER A 217 -13.83 3.99 16.62
N GLY A 218 -14.65 3.47 17.55
CA GLY A 218 -15.27 2.16 17.43
C GLY A 218 -14.28 1.00 17.67
N PRO A 219 -14.66 -0.24 17.31
CA PRO A 219 -13.85 -1.42 17.59
C PRO A 219 -12.54 -1.41 16.78
N ALA A 220 -11.42 -1.72 17.43
CA ALA A 220 -10.13 -1.87 16.79
C ALA A 220 -10.06 -3.15 15.92
N TRP A 221 -10.75 -4.21 16.36
CA TRP A 221 -10.96 -5.44 15.60
C TRP A 221 -12.32 -5.37 14.88
N ASN A 222 -12.32 -5.60 13.56
CA ASN A 222 -13.57 -5.60 12.82
C ASN A 222 -14.40 -6.84 13.22
N PRO A 223 -15.62 -6.67 13.74
CA PRO A 223 -16.46 -7.79 14.20
C PRO A 223 -16.89 -8.73 13.07
N ARG A 224 -16.71 -8.33 11.81
CA ARG A 224 -17.01 -9.14 10.62
C ARG A 224 -15.82 -9.98 10.13
N TRP A 225 -14.68 -9.91 10.82
CA TRP A 225 -13.54 -10.76 10.55
C TRP A 225 -13.62 -12.06 11.32
N PRO A 226 -13.39 -13.20 10.68
CA PRO A 226 -13.18 -14.46 11.37
C PRO A 226 -12.03 -14.38 12.38
N SER A 227 -12.17 -15.02 13.52
CA SER A 227 -11.19 -14.97 14.62
C SER A 227 -9.81 -15.50 14.24
N PHE A 228 -9.73 -16.41 13.28
CA PHE A 228 -8.45 -16.98 12.81
C PHE A 228 -7.59 -16.00 11.99
N TYR A 229 -8.09 -14.78 11.68
CA TYR A 229 -7.24 -13.75 11.06
C TYR A 229 -6.41 -12.93 12.04
N ARG A 230 -6.43 -13.27 13.33
CA ARG A 230 -5.61 -12.58 14.36
C ARG A 230 -4.10 -12.64 14.12
N ASP A 231 -3.64 -13.60 13.31
CA ASP A 231 -2.25 -13.70 12.89
C ASP A 231 -1.97 -12.98 11.55
N SER A 232 -3.01 -12.42 10.91
CA SER A 232 -2.93 -11.80 9.58
C SER A 232 -3.12 -10.28 9.60
N VAL A 233 -3.67 -9.73 10.67
CA VAL A 233 -3.94 -8.30 10.86
C VAL A 233 -3.96 -7.95 12.34
N SER A 234 -3.37 -6.83 12.72
CA SER A 234 -3.38 -6.32 14.09
C SER A 234 -4.70 -5.60 14.42
N PRO A 235 -5.01 -5.34 15.69
CA PRO A 235 -6.05 -4.38 16.04
C PRO A 235 -5.73 -3.01 15.43
N THR A 236 -6.62 -2.48 14.57
CA THR A 236 -6.38 -1.21 13.87
C THR A 236 -6.26 -0.06 14.86
N SER A 237 -5.15 0.67 14.79
CA SER A 237 -4.85 1.77 15.69
C SER A 237 -4.33 2.99 14.93
N ALA A 238 -4.65 4.19 15.40
CA ALA A 238 -4.07 5.43 14.87
C ALA A 238 -2.63 5.65 15.33
N LEU A 239 -2.17 4.90 16.32
CA LEU A 239 -0.80 4.88 16.79
C LEU A 239 -0.29 3.45 16.73
N VAL A 240 0.57 3.17 15.77
CA VAL A 240 1.17 1.86 15.53
C VAL A 240 2.62 2.05 15.11
N VAL A 241 3.49 1.13 15.46
CA VAL A 241 4.90 1.12 15.05
C VAL A 241 5.26 -0.24 14.46
N ASP A 242 6.07 -0.23 13.38
CA ASP A 242 6.51 -1.43 12.67
C ASP A 242 5.33 -2.35 12.30
N GLU A 243 4.25 -1.75 11.79
CA GLU A 243 3.03 -2.47 11.33
C GLU A 243 2.37 -3.33 12.43
N GLY A 244 2.63 -3.00 13.71
CA GLY A 244 2.11 -3.76 14.86
C GLY A 244 2.79 -5.10 15.11
N ARG A 245 4.00 -5.34 14.56
CA ARG A 245 4.73 -6.61 14.65
C ARG A 245 5.80 -6.61 15.73
N VAL A 246 6.00 -7.77 16.36
CA VAL A 246 7.02 -7.97 17.40
C VAL A 246 8.43 -7.96 16.84
N GLY A 247 8.61 -8.17 15.54
CA GLY A 247 9.90 -8.20 14.86
C GLY A 247 9.80 -7.80 13.39
N ALA A 248 10.93 -7.76 12.70
CA ALA A 248 11.02 -7.29 11.33
C ALA A 248 10.46 -8.26 10.26
N ALA A 249 10.25 -9.53 10.60
CA ALA A 249 9.74 -10.51 9.64
C ALA A 249 8.23 -10.36 9.47
N SER A 250 7.73 -10.50 8.23
CA SER A 250 6.30 -10.45 7.93
C SER A 250 5.48 -11.57 8.63
N SER A 251 6.14 -12.63 9.08
CA SER A 251 5.56 -13.72 9.89
C SER A 251 5.68 -13.51 11.40
N SER A 252 6.25 -12.37 11.86
CA SER A 252 6.36 -12.08 13.30
C SER A 252 4.97 -11.92 13.92
N PRO A 253 4.81 -12.36 15.20
CA PRO A 253 3.56 -12.17 15.93
C PRO A 253 3.14 -10.70 15.98
N LEU A 254 1.83 -10.48 16.04
CA LEU A 254 1.24 -9.15 16.14
C LEU A 254 1.00 -8.75 17.60
N TYR A 255 1.18 -7.47 17.90
CA TYR A 255 0.88 -6.92 19.22
C TYR A 255 -0.64 -6.87 19.48
N LYS A 256 -1.04 -7.21 20.69
CA LYS A 256 -2.45 -7.10 21.12
C LYS A 256 -2.89 -5.65 21.35
N ASP A 257 -1.96 -4.77 21.72
CA ASP A 257 -2.18 -3.32 21.87
C ASP A 257 -1.04 -2.56 21.16
N PRO A 258 -1.19 -2.30 19.85
CA PRO A 258 -0.17 -1.61 19.06
C PRO A 258 0.16 -0.21 19.58
N ALA A 259 -0.83 0.51 20.14
CA ALA A 259 -0.63 1.85 20.67
C ALA A 259 0.23 1.87 21.93
N LYS A 260 0.01 0.91 22.83
CA LYS A 260 0.85 0.74 24.03
C LYS A 260 2.30 0.44 23.64
N GLU A 261 2.47 -0.40 22.63
CA GLU A 261 3.80 -0.78 22.16
C GLU A 261 4.54 0.39 21.50
N ALA A 262 3.85 1.21 20.71
CA ALA A 262 4.40 2.44 20.16
C ALA A 262 4.86 3.39 21.28
N ALA A 263 4.05 3.54 22.35
CA ALA A 263 4.42 4.34 23.51
C ALA A 263 5.63 3.78 24.27
N THR A 264 5.71 2.44 24.40
CA THR A 264 6.87 1.75 25.00
C THR A 264 8.14 2.00 24.18
N ALA A 265 8.04 1.89 22.85
CA ALA A 265 9.14 2.17 21.94
C ALA A 265 9.59 3.65 22.03
N PHE A 266 8.65 4.58 22.16
CA PHE A 266 8.94 6.01 22.29
C PHE A 266 9.60 6.33 23.65
N ALA A 267 9.11 5.73 24.74
CA ALA A 267 9.72 5.88 26.07
C ALA A 267 11.19 5.38 26.07
N ALA A 268 11.44 4.23 25.48
CA ALA A 268 12.79 3.69 25.32
C ALA A 268 13.67 4.62 24.46
N ALA A 269 13.15 5.16 23.36
CA ALA A 269 13.88 6.10 22.52
C ALA A 269 14.18 7.44 23.23
N LEU A 270 13.28 7.95 24.07
CA LEU A 270 13.54 9.13 24.92
C LEU A 270 14.64 8.87 25.95
N SER A 271 14.66 7.67 26.54
CA SER A 271 15.70 7.29 27.50
C SER A 271 17.09 7.30 26.86
N THR A 272 17.23 6.90 25.60
CA THR A 272 18.51 7.00 24.87
C THR A 272 18.93 8.45 24.57
N GLN A 273 17.99 9.40 24.67
CA GLN A 273 18.26 10.85 24.55
C GLN A 273 18.44 11.52 25.93
N GLY A 274 18.55 10.77 27.01
CA GLY A 274 18.74 11.30 28.35
C GLY A 274 17.47 11.83 29.05
N ILE A 275 16.30 11.57 28.49
CA ILE A 275 15.01 11.94 29.09
C ILE A 275 14.43 10.76 29.86
N LYS A 276 14.26 10.89 31.17
CA LYS A 276 13.66 9.86 32.02
C LYS A 276 12.15 9.90 31.94
N VAL A 277 11.54 8.81 31.45
CA VAL A 277 10.09 8.60 31.50
C VAL A 277 9.72 7.95 32.83
N THR A 278 8.84 8.57 33.60
CA THR A 278 8.45 8.11 34.96
C THR A 278 7.22 7.20 34.93
N THR A 279 6.28 7.50 34.06
CA THR A 279 5.02 6.74 33.88
C THR A 279 4.65 6.69 32.41
N THR A 280 3.94 5.65 32.00
CA THR A 280 3.36 5.55 30.65
C THR A 280 1.92 5.09 30.77
N GLN A 281 0.97 5.92 30.27
CA GLN A 281 -0.46 5.59 30.35
C GLN A 281 -1.24 6.06 29.12
N ARG A 282 -2.32 5.34 28.81
CA ARG A 282 -3.27 5.78 27.76
C ARG A 282 -4.03 7.01 28.26
N THR A 283 -4.10 8.04 27.42
CA THR A 283 -4.82 9.28 27.73
C THR A 283 -5.34 9.94 26.44
N ARG A 284 -6.18 10.96 26.59
CA ARG A 284 -6.56 11.86 25.49
C ARG A 284 -5.74 13.14 25.56
N ALA A 285 -5.20 13.54 24.43
CA ALA A 285 -4.52 14.83 24.30
C ALA A 285 -5.55 15.97 24.29
N PRO A 286 -5.41 16.99 25.14
CA PRO A 286 -6.21 18.21 25.03
C PRO A 286 -5.98 18.87 23.67
N LYS A 287 -7.05 19.31 23.00
CA LYS A 287 -6.94 19.98 21.69
C LYS A 287 -6.11 21.26 21.73
N SER A 288 -6.05 21.92 22.89
CA SER A 288 -5.29 23.14 23.12
C SER A 288 -3.82 22.89 23.49
N ALA A 289 -3.40 21.64 23.72
CA ALA A 289 -2.03 21.33 24.13
C ALA A 289 -1.04 21.66 22.98
N PRO A 290 0.03 22.43 23.27
CA PRO A 290 0.99 22.81 22.24
C PRO A 290 1.76 21.59 21.73
N VAL A 291 1.95 21.53 20.41
CA VAL A 291 2.79 20.53 19.75
C VAL A 291 4.25 20.91 19.94
N ILE A 292 5.03 20.03 20.56
CA ILE A 292 6.47 20.25 20.81
C ILE A 292 7.38 19.48 19.84
N ALA A 293 6.87 18.42 19.20
CA ALA A 293 7.58 17.69 18.16
C ALA A 293 6.60 16.98 17.22
N ARG A 294 7.04 16.72 15.98
CA ARG A 294 6.26 15.97 15.00
C ARG A 294 7.16 15.21 14.01
N VAL A 295 6.64 14.13 13.46
CA VAL A 295 7.17 13.46 12.28
C VAL A 295 6.05 13.19 11.30
N SER A 296 6.37 13.25 10.02
CA SER A 296 5.43 12.96 8.94
C SER A 296 5.63 11.54 8.41
N SER A 297 4.55 10.92 7.96
CA SER A 297 4.61 9.69 7.16
C SER A 297 5.27 9.93 5.80
N MET A 298 5.47 8.85 5.06
CA MET A 298 5.62 8.96 3.60
C MET A 298 4.37 9.62 2.99
N ARG A 299 4.50 10.17 1.79
CA ARG A 299 3.35 10.65 1.01
C ARG A 299 2.39 9.49 0.74
N LEU A 300 1.09 9.79 0.64
CA LEU A 300 0.05 8.77 0.48
C LEU A 300 0.28 7.88 -0.75
N GLU A 301 0.76 8.46 -1.86
CA GLU A 301 1.09 7.68 -3.05
C GLU A 301 2.09 6.55 -2.75
N ARG A 302 3.12 6.81 -1.94
CA ARG A 302 4.13 5.81 -1.55
C ARG A 302 3.58 4.78 -0.57
N ILE A 303 2.68 5.21 0.31
CA ILE A 303 1.96 4.30 1.21
C ILE A 303 1.10 3.34 0.38
N VAL A 304 0.38 3.85 -0.62
CA VAL A 304 -0.47 3.06 -1.52
C VAL A 304 0.36 2.08 -2.35
N GLU A 305 1.45 2.53 -2.95
CA GLU A 305 2.36 1.65 -3.70
C GLU A 305 2.86 0.48 -2.83
N ASN A 306 3.34 0.78 -1.61
CA ASN A 306 3.84 -0.24 -0.71
C ASN A 306 2.74 -1.22 -0.28
N LEU A 307 1.60 -0.71 0.17
CA LEU A 307 0.50 -1.57 0.62
C LEU A 307 -0.03 -2.50 -0.49
N LEU A 308 -0.08 -2.04 -1.74
CA LEU A 308 -0.53 -2.86 -2.87
C LEU A 308 0.53 -3.91 -3.24
N MET A 309 1.81 -3.52 -3.24
CA MET A 309 2.95 -4.36 -3.55
C MET A 309 3.03 -5.58 -2.61
N ILE A 310 2.98 -5.36 -1.30
CA ILE A 310 3.10 -6.42 -0.30
C ILE A 310 1.74 -6.94 0.21
N SER A 311 0.65 -6.36 -0.27
CA SER A 311 -0.71 -6.73 0.13
C SER A 311 -1.01 -6.51 1.61
N ASP A 312 -0.57 -5.38 2.17
CA ASP A 312 -0.65 -5.06 3.60
C ASP A 312 -2.09 -4.86 4.06
N ASN A 313 -2.52 -5.67 5.03
CA ASN A 313 -3.86 -5.59 5.62
C ASN A 313 -3.97 -4.40 6.58
N ASP A 314 -2.95 -4.20 7.41
CA ASP A 314 -2.94 -3.18 8.47
C ASP A 314 -2.98 -1.78 7.87
N ALA A 315 -2.11 -1.50 6.89
CA ALA A 315 -2.11 -0.24 6.17
C ALA A 315 -3.43 0.04 5.45
N SER A 316 -4.05 -1.01 4.88
CA SER A 316 -5.34 -0.86 4.19
C SER A 316 -6.48 -0.50 5.14
N GLU A 317 -6.52 -1.08 6.34
CA GLU A 317 -7.52 -0.75 7.37
C GLU A 317 -7.31 0.66 7.94
N VAL A 318 -6.07 1.07 8.08
CA VAL A 318 -5.73 2.45 8.46
C VAL A 318 -6.23 3.42 7.39
N LEU A 319 -5.91 3.20 6.10
CA LEU A 319 -6.35 4.07 5.00
C LEU A 319 -7.87 4.10 4.86
N PHE A 320 -8.55 2.98 5.11
CA PHE A 320 -10.01 2.92 5.11
C PHE A 320 -10.61 3.90 6.13
N ARG A 321 -10.07 3.96 7.35
CA ARG A 321 -10.50 4.92 8.38
C ARG A 321 -10.03 6.34 8.10
N GLN A 322 -8.85 6.51 7.50
CA GLN A 322 -8.33 7.82 7.09
C GLN A 322 -9.19 8.46 5.98
N ALA A 323 -9.74 7.66 5.07
CA ALA A 323 -10.69 8.16 4.09
C ALA A 323 -11.92 8.82 4.74
N ALA A 324 -12.47 8.21 5.82
CA ALA A 324 -13.56 8.82 6.58
C ALA A 324 -13.15 10.14 7.23
N ILE A 325 -11.95 10.19 7.82
CA ILE A 325 -11.42 11.41 8.44
C ILE A 325 -11.21 12.51 7.40
N GLY A 326 -10.63 12.18 6.24
CA GLY A 326 -10.45 13.10 5.13
C GLY A 326 -11.75 13.72 4.61
N ALA A 327 -12.83 12.95 4.67
CA ALA A 327 -14.20 13.41 4.36
C ALA A 327 -14.90 14.12 5.55
N GLY A 328 -14.16 14.47 6.63
CA GLY A 328 -14.71 15.14 7.81
C GLY A 328 -15.60 14.27 8.69
N LYS A 329 -15.51 12.95 8.61
CA LYS A 329 -16.29 11.99 9.39
C LYS A 329 -15.43 11.35 10.49
N ALA A 330 -16.07 10.64 11.41
CA ALA A 330 -15.33 9.89 12.44
C ALA A 330 -14.52 8.73 11.80
N GLY A 331 -13.30 8.50 12.27
CA GLY A 331 -12.43 7.42 11.83
C GLY A 331 -12.90 6.04 12.33
N SER A 332 -14.12 5.66 12.04
CA SER A 332 -14.74 4.38 12.40
C SER A 332 -14.97 3.50 11.17
N ILE A 333 -15.11 2.19 11.36
CA ILE A 333 -15.46 1.25 10.28
C ILE A 333 -16.79 1.65 9.61
N ALA A 334 -17.78 2.05 10.42
CA ALA A 334 -19.11 2.40 9.92
C ALA A 334 -19.09 3.64 9.01
N GLU A 335 -18.40 4.69 9.43
CA GLU A 335 -18.28 5.90 8.61
C GLU A 335 -17.39 5.67 7.40
N ALA A 336 -16.28 4.93 7.54
CA ALA A 336 -15.42 4.57 6.42
C ALA A 336 -16.17 3.78 5.33
N THR A 337 -17.04 2.84 5.73
CA THR A 337 -17.90 2.12 4.78
C THR A 337 -18.78 3.07 3.96
N LYS A 338 -19.45 4.04 4.62
CA LYS A 338 -20.33 5.02 3.95
C LYS A 338 -19.52 5.96 3.03
N VAL A 339 -18.40 6.47 3.53
CA VAL A 339 -17.55 7.40 2.78
C VAL A 339 -16.95 6.73 1.55
N VAL A 340 -16.38 5.54 1.69
CA VAL A 340 -15.84 4.80 0.55
C VAL A 340 -16.93 4.43 -0.45
N GLN A 341 -18.13 4.06 0.02
CA GLN A 341 -19.27 3.84 -0.88
C GLN A 341 -19.64 5.11 -1.66
N SER A 342 -19.75 6.26 -0.98
CA SER A 342 -20.07 7.54 -1.61
C SER A 342 -19.03 7.90 -2.66
N GLU A 343 -17.76 7.85 -2.30
CA GLU A 343 -16.65 8.17 -3.18
C GLU A 343 -16.61 7.29 -4.43
N LEU A 344 -16.76 5.97 -4.25
CA LEU A 344 -16.82 5.04 -5.38
C LEU A 344 -18.08 5.26 -6.25
N THR A 345 -19.15 5.80 -5.69
CA THR A 345 -20.35 6.18 -6.46
C THR A 345 -20.09 7.44 -7.30
N GLU A 346 -19.46 8.45 -6.73
CA GLU A 346 -19.07 9.69 -7.40
C GLU A 346 -18.08 9.41 -8.56
N LEU A 347 -17.15 8.48 -8.35
CA LEU A 347 -16.23 8.01 -9.38
C LEU A 347 -16.86 7.06 -10.42
N GLY A 348 -18.16 6.77 -10.33
CA GLY A 348 -18.88 5.88 -11.26
C GLY A 348 -18.48 4.39 -11.17
N ILE A 349 -17.84 4.00 -10.07
CA ILE A 349 -17.33 2.63 -9.82
C ILE A 349 -18.38 1.76 -9.14
N TRP A 350 -19.20 2.33 -8.24
CA TRP A 350 -20.16 1.58 -7.46
C TRP A 350 -21.26 0.96 -8.34
N GLU A 351 -21.56 -0.30 -8.11
CA GLU A 351 -22.62 -1.02 -8.81
C GLU A 351 -23.60 -1.69 -7.83
N PRO A 352 -24.85 -1.96 -8.27
CA PRO A 352 -25.83 -2.67 -7.45
C PRO A 352 -25.30 -4.00 -6.92
N GLY A 353 -25.59 -4.30 -5.66
CA GLY A 353 -25.14 -5.52 -5.00
C GLY A 353 -23.72 -5.49 -4.44
N MET A 354 -22.97 -4.39 -4.61
CA MET A 354 -21.72 -4.18 -3.88
C MET A 354 -21.99 -4.05 -2.39
N ALA A 355 -21.06 -4.60 -1.60
CA ALA A 355 -21.02 -4.43 -0.16
C ALA A 355 -19.59 -4.36 0.32
N ILE A 356 -19.22 -3.28 1.00
CA ILE A 356 -17.90 -3.07 1.59
C ILE A 356 -18.05 -3.10 3.11
N ASN A 357 -17.22 -3.90 3.77
CA ASN A 357 -17.29 -4.11 5.22
C ASN A 357 -15.94 -3.90 5.91
N ASP A 358 -14.89 -3.73 5.14
CA ASP A 358 -13.51 -3.51 5.59
C ASP A 358 -12.67 -2.92 4.46
N GLY A 359 -11.47 -2.43 4.80
CA GLY A 359 -10.53 -1.89 3.81
C GLY A 359 -9.65 -2.94 3.15
N SER A 360 -9.40 -4.05 3.83
CA SER A 360 -8.41 -5.08 3.42
C SER A 360 -8.99 -6.20 2.58
N GLY A 361 -10.32 -6.43 2.66
CA GLY A 361 -11.01 -7.54 2.00
C GLY A 361 -10.93 -8.87 2.76
N LEU A 362 -10.65 -8.85 4.06
CA LEU A 362 -10.69 -10.01 4.94
C LEU A 362 -12.13 -10.45 5.24
N SER A 363 -13.08 -9.53 5.19
CA SER A 363 -14.49 -9.85 5.44
C SER A 363 -15.08 -10.67 4.31
N LEU A 364 -15.61 -11.84 4.64
CA LEU A 364 -16.35 -12.69 3.69
C LEU A 364 -17.69 -12.09 3.24
N GLN A 365 -18.13 -11.01 3.92
CA GLN A 365 -19.35 -10.27 3.58
C GLN A 365 -19.07 -9.14 2.57
N THR A 366 -17.82 -8.76 2.34
CA THR A 366 -17.43 -7.83 1.28
C THR A 366 -17.68 -8.49 -0.07
N LYS A 367 -18.40 -7.79 -0.96
CA LYS A 367 -18.81 -8.27 -2.28
C LYS A 367 -18.60 -7.19 -3.33
N VAL A 368 -17.92 -7.54 -4.42
CA VAL A 368 -17.59 -6.61 -5.50
C VAL A 368 -17.76 -7.29 -6.85
N PRO A 369 -18.41 -6.66 -7.84
CA PRO A 369 -18.45 -7.13 -9.23
C PRO A 369 -17.08 -6.98 -9.92
N ALA A 370 -16.78 -7.86 -10.88
CA ALA A 370 -15.58 -7.70 -11.72
C ALA A 370 -15.67 -6.43 -12.60
N SER A 371 -16.87 -6.02 -13.01
CA SER A 371 -17.13 -4.78 -13.74
C SER A 371 -16.70 -3.55 -12.94
N SER A 372 -17.00 -3.47 -11.65
CA SER A 372 -16.55 -2.36 -10.79
C SER A 372 -15.02 -2.31 -10.67
N MET A 373 -14.35 -3.48 -10.57
CA MET A 373 -12.89 -3.54 -10.52
C MET A 373 -12.24 -3.01 -11.81
N VAL A 374 -12.75 -3.39 -12.99
CA VAL A 374 -12.19 -2.90 -14.26
C VAL A 374 -12.52 -1.44 -14.50
N LYS A 375 -13.68 -0.92 -14.05
CA LYS A 375 -14.00 0.51 -14.08
C LYS A 375 -12.98 1.30 -13.28
N MET A 376 -12.72 0.90 -12.04
CA MET A 376 -11.72 1.53 -11.17
C MET A 376 -10.33 1.50 -11.79
N LEU A 377 -9.87 0.33 -12.28
CA LEU A 377 -8.55 0.20 -12.90
C LEU A 377 -8.43 1.04 -14.17
N ARG A 378 -9.49 1.13 -14.98
CA ARG A 378 -9.51 1.97 -16.16
C ARG A 378 -9.39 3.45 -15.79
N LEU A 379 -10.11 3.89 -14.76
CA LEU A 379 -10.03 5.24 -14.22
C LEU A 379 -8.59 5.58 -13.78
N ALA A 380 -7.97 4.71 -12.96
CA ALA A 380 -6.62 4.91 -12.45
C ALA A 380 -5.52 4.79 -13.52
N ALA A 381 -5.76 4.05 -14.61
CA ALA A 381 -4.83 3.93 -15.73
C ALA A 381 -4.98 5.02 -16.79
N GLY A 382 -6.10 5.77 -16.77
CA GLY A 382 -6.38 6.88 -17.68
C GLY A 382 -5.69 8.18 -17.26
N ASP A 383 -5.82 9.20 -18.10
CA ASP A 383 -5.16 10.50 -17.87
C ASP A 383 -6.05 11.50 -17.12
N GLN A 384 -7.34 11.21 -16.93
CA GLN A 384 -8.30 12.11 -16.29
C GLN A 384 -8.14 12.16 -14.75
N HIS A 385 -7.54 11.13 -14.15
CA HIS A 385 -7.34 11.01 -12.70
C HIS A 385 -5.87 10.72 -12.37
N PRO A 386 -4.94 11.66 -12.64
CA PRO A 386 -3.52 11.49 -12.40
C PRO A 386 -3.21 11.24 -10.91
N GLU A 387 -4.04 11.73 -10.00
CA GLU A 387 -3.97 11.52 -8.56
C GLU A 387 -4.09 10.01 -8.19
N LEU A 388 -4.72 9.19 -9.02
CA LEU A 388 -4.89 7.75 -8.79
C LEU A 388 -3.73 6.89 -9.32
N ARG A 389 -2.71 7.50 -9.92
CA ARG A 389 -1.61 6.78 -10.59
C ARG A 389 -0.92 5.75 -9.70
N ALA A 390 -0.79 6.03 -8.40
CA ALA A 390 -0.16 5.12 -7.45
C ALA A 390 -0.91 3.77 -7.30
N VAL A 391 -2.20 3.72 -7.60
CA VAL A 391 -2.97 2.47 -7.66
C VAL A 391 -2.44 1.54 -8.75
N ILE A 392 -1.94 2.10 -9.85
CA ILE A 392 -1.37 1.34 -10.97
C ILE A 392 0.11 1.02 -10.74
N THR A 393 0.91 2.02 -10.31
CA THR A 393 2.36 1.83 -10.10
C THR A 393 2.65 0.88 -8.93
N GLY A 394 1.78 0.81 -7.93
CA GLY A 394 1.86 -0.13 -6.81
C GLY A 394 1.43 -1.58 -7.12
N LEU A 395 0.99 -1.88 -8.35
CA LEU A 395 0.62 -3.25 -8.71
C LEU A 395 1.87 -4.14 -8.86
N PRO A 396 1.95 -5.28 -8.16
CA PRO A 396 2.98 -6.29 -8.36
C PRO A 396 3.15 -6.69 -9.83
N VAL A 397 4.40 -6.96 -10.22
CA VAL A 397 4.75 -7.44 -11.57
C VAL A 397 5.00 -8.94 -11.52
N ALA A 398 4.36 -9.68 -12.42
CA ALA A 398 4.46 -11.12 -12.51
C ALA A 398 5.91 -11.60 -12.65
N GLY A 399 6.32 -12.51 -11.77
CA GLY A 399 7.65 -13.11 -11.75
C GLY A 399 8.80 -12.16 -11.37
N VAL A 400 8.49 -10.89 -10.96
CA VAL A 400 9.50 -9.87 -10.65
C VAL A 400 9.41 -9.43 -9.19
N GLU A 401 8.25 -8.93 -8.75
CA GLU A 401 8.14 -8.28 -7.45
C GLU A 401 6.80 -8.53 -6.74
N GLY A 402 6.75 -8.20 -5.47
CA GLY A 402 5.57 -8.24 -4.63
C GLY A 402 4.91 -9.62 -4.56
N SER A 403 3.60 -9.65 -4.41
CA SER A 403 2.82 -10.89 -4.28
C SER A 403 2.76 -11.74 -5.56
N LEU A 404 3.26 -11.25 -6.69
CA LEU A 404 3.40 -12.00 -7.94
C LEU A 404 4.82 -12.48 -8.21
N ARG A 405 5.82 -12.16 -7.38
CA ARG A 405 7.23 -12.53 -7.60
C ARG A 405 7.43 -14.02 -7.81
N THR A 406 6.72 -14.85 -7.07
CA THR A 406 6.81 -16.32 -7.12
C THR A 406 5.64 -16.96 -7.88
N ARG A 407 5.19 -16.31 -8.95
CA ARG A 407 4.07 -16.74 -9.80
C ARG A 407 4.51 -16.83 -11.26
N TYR A 408 3.70 -17.40 -12.12
CA TYR A 408 3.95 -17.51 -13.57
C TYR A 408 5.15 -18.40 -13.90
N PHE A 409 5.14 -19.67 -13.43
CA PHE A 409 6.28 -20.59 -13.59
C PHE A 409 6.02 -21.74 -14.57
N ASP A 410 4.78 -22.00 -14.94
CA ASP A 410 4.49 -23.04 -15.94
C ASP A 410 4.57 -22.49 -17.37
N ASP A 411 4.82 -23.39 -18.34
CA ASP A 411 5.06 -23.03 -19.75
C ASP A 411 3.96 -22.15 -20.36
N GLN A 412 2.71 -22.31 -19.92
CA GLN A 412 1.58 -21.52 -20.44
C GLN A 412 1.46 -20.13 -19.78
N SER A 413 2.18 -19.89 -18.69
CA SER A 413 2.16 -18.61 -17.98
C SER A 413 3.49 -17.86 -18.03
N LEU A 414 4.60 -18.51 -18.44
CA LEU A 414 5.96 -17.98 -18.37
C LEU A 414 6.11 -16.63 -19.12
N SER A 415 5.50 -16.49 -20.29
CA SER A 415 5.55 -15.24 -21.09
C SER A 415 4.79 -14.07 -20.46
N GLY A 416 4.01 -14.29 -19.40
CA GLY A 416 3.37 -13.23 -18.61
C GLY A 416 4.31 -12.53 -17.64
N ARG A 417 5.50 -13.09 -17.36
CA ARG A 417 6.50 -12.50 -16.47
C ARG A 417 7.03 -11.19 -17.02
N GLY A 418 7.15 -10.18 -16.16
CA GLY A 418 7.55 -8.84 -16.54
C GLY A 418 6.46 -8.02 -17.25
N VAL A 419 5.36 -8.65 -17.70
CA VAL A 419 4.32 -8.03 -18.52
C VAL A 419 3.02 -7.83 -17.74
N VAL A 420 2.56 -8.88 -17.03
CA VAL A 420 1.33 -8.83 -16.26
C VAL A 420 1.56 -8.07 -14.96
N ARG A 421 0.75 -7.05 -14.69
CA ARG A 421 0.68 -6.37 -13.41
C ARG A 421 -0.66 -6.65 -12.75
N GLY A 422 -0.67 -6.92 -11.44
CA GLY A 422 -1.95 -7.18 -10.80
C GLY A 422 -1.90 -7.36 -9.29
N LYS A 423 -2.97 -6.94 -8.65
CA LYS A 423 -3.25 -7.22 -7.26
C LYS A 423 -3.86 -8.60 -7.12
N THR A 424 -3.28 -9.43 -6.27
CA THR A 424 -3.81 -10.76 -5.93
C THR A 424 -4.80 -10.69 -4.78
N GLY A 425 -5.77 -11.59 -4.77
CA GLY A 425 -6.68 -11.84 -3.66
C GLY A 425 -6.69 -13.32 -3.28
N THR A 426 -6.49 -13.61 -2.00
CA THR A 426 -6.45 -14.98 -1.49
C THR A 426 -7.13 -15.04 -0.12
N LEU A 427 -8.19 -15.83 -0.01
CA LEU A 427 -8.77 -16.30 1.24
C LEU A 427 -9.09 -17.79 1.08
N ASN A 428 -9.51 -18.46 2.15
CA ASN A 428 -10.00 -19.82 2.04
C ASN A 428 -11.16 -19.88 1.01
N LYS A 429 -11.03 -20.75 0.02
CA LYS A 429 -11.94 -20.91 -1.12
C LYS A 429 -12.21 -19.63 -1.94
N VAL A 430 -11.26 -18.68 -1.94
CA VAL A 430 -11.31 -17.47 -2.76
C VAL A 430 -9.96 -17.23 -3.42
N ARG A 431 -9.96 -17.05 -4.74
CA ARG A 431 -8.82 -16.59 -5.53
C ARG A 431 -9.27 -15.46 -6.43
N ALA A 432 -8.51 -14.38 -6.43
CA ALA A 432 -8.81 -13.23 -7.27
C ALA A 432 -7.53 -12.61 -7.82
N GLN A 433 -7.64 -11.96 -8.96
CA GLN A 433 -6.59 -11.12 -9.53
C GLN A 433 -7.24 -10.02 -10.35
N ALA A 434 -6.79 -8.78 -10.14
CA ALA A 434 -7.24 -7.61 -10.89
C ALA A 434 -6.03 -6.71 -11.19
N GLY A 435 -5.95 -6.20 -12.41
CA GLY A 435 -4.78 -5.43 -12.83
C GLY A 435 -4.81 -5.03 -14.29
N LEU A 436 -3.62 -4.91 -14.88
CA LEU A 436 -3.49 -4.51 -16.28
C LEU A 436 -2.41 -5.34 -17.00
N VAL A 437 -2.55 -5.40 -18.31
CA VAL A 437 -1.58 -5.98 -19.23
C VAL A 437 -1.45 -5.08 -20.46
N ARG A 438 -0.25 -5.06 -21.02
CA ARG A 438 -0.03 -4.57 -22.38
C ARG A 438 0.00 -5.75 -23.34
N THR A 439 -0.78 -5.69 -24.40
CA THR A 439 -0.82 -6.72 -25.43
C THR A 439 0.37 -6.61 -26.37
N THR A 440 0.64 -7.67 -27.16
CA THR A 440 1.75 -7.67 -28.12
C THR A 440 1.61 -6.61 -29.22
N ASP A 441 0.38 -6.18 -29.54
CA ASP A 441 0.08 -5.09 -30.48
C ASP A 441 -0.03 -3.72 -29.80
N GLY A 442 0.37 -3.62 -28.52
CA GLY A 442 0.53 -2.37 -27.79
C GLY A 442 -0.71 -1.84 -27.07
N SER A 443 -1.87 -2.49 -27.18
CA SER A 443 -3.08 -2.09 -26.46
C SER A 443 -2.92 -2.30 -24.95
N LEU A 444 -3.48 -1.38 -24.15
CA LEU A 444 -3.50 -1.48 -22.70
C LEU A 444 -4.86 -2.00 -22.26
N LEU A 445 -4.87 -3.14 -21.59
CA LEU A 445 -6.09 -3.78 -21.10
C LEU A 445 -6.08 -3.84 -19.59
N VAL A 446 -7.22 -3.54 -18.97
CA VAL A 446 -7.49 -3.82 -17.56
C VAL A 446 -8.33 -5.07 -17.43
N TYR A 447 -8.08 -5.85 -16.38
CA TYR A 447 -8.78 -7.09 -16.14
C TYR A 447 -9.12 -7.28 -14.67
N ALA A 448 -10.18 -8.03 -14.40
CA ALA A 448 -10.52 -8.55 -13.07
C ALA A 448 -11.13 -9.94 -13.20
N PHE A 449 -10.62 -10.89 -12.41
CA PHE A 449 -11.16 -12.24 -12.26
C PHE A 449 -11.30 -12.56 -10.78
N LEU A 450 -12.52 -12.87 -10.35
CA LEU A 450 -12.88 -13.17 -8.96
C LEU A 450 -13.48 -14.58 -8.92
N ILE A 451 -12.78 -15.53 -8.30
CA ILE A 451 -13.17 -16.92 -8.22
C ILE A 451 -13.52 -17.25 -6.77
N ASN A 452 -14.77 -17.67 -6.55
CA ASN A 452 -15.24 -18.13 -5.25
C ASN A 452 -15.56 -19.64 -5.33
N LYS A 453 -15.23 -20.36 -4.25
CA LYS A 453 -15.46 -21.79 -4.09
C LYS A 453 -14.89 -22.63 -5.26
N PRO A 454 -13.63 -22.43 -5.68
CA PRO A 454 -13.00 -23.33 -6.63
C PRO A 454 -12.94 -24.74 -6.03
N LYS A 455 -13.01 -25.77 -6.89
CA LYS A 455 -12.80 -27.15 -6.44
C LYS A 455 -11.35 -27.41 -6.04
N ASN A 456 -10.41 -26.73 -6.69
CA ASN A 456 -8.98 -26.76 -6.39
C ASN A 456 -8.42 -25.32 -6.38
N GLU A 457 -7.97 -24.88 -5.23
CA GLU A 457 -7.47 -23.51 -5.03
C GLU A 457 -6.12 -23.25 -5.70
N TYR A 458 -5.25 -24.26 -5.76
CA TYR A 458 -3.99 -24.18 -6.50
C TYR A 458 -4.26 -24.03 -8.00
N ASN A 459 -5.14 -24.85 -8.55
CA ASN A 459 -5.51 -24.80 -9.97
C ASN A 459 -6.21 -23.47 -10.32
N ALA A 460 -6.97 -22.89 -9.39
CA ALA A 460 -7.55 -21.55 -9.57
C ALA A 460 -6.46 -20.49 -9.73
N ARG A 461 -5.38 -20.59 -8.95
CA ARG A 461 -4.21 -19.71 -9.08
C ARG A 461 -3.51 -19.90 -10.43
N VAL A 462 -3.28 -21.14 -10.83
CA VAL A 462 -2.67 -21.47 -12.12
C VAL A 462 -3.54 -20.94 -13.29
N TRP A 463 -4.86 -21.07 -13.18
CA TRP A 463 -5.77 -20.54 -14.20
C TRP A 463 -5.67 -19.01 -14.32
N LEU A 464 -5.58 -18.29 -13.19
CA LEU A 464 -5.39 -16.84 -13.18
C LEU A 464 -4.08 -16.43 -13.86
N ASP A 465 -2.97 -17.14 -13.62
CA ASP A 465 -1.69 -16.88 -14.27
C ASP A 465 -1.76 -17.08 -15.78
N ARG A 466 -2.35 -18.20 -16.20
CA ARG A 466 -2.45 -18.56 -17.62
C ARG A 466 -3.41 -17.64 -18.39
N VAL A 467 -4.58 -17.29 -17.81
CA VAL A 467 -5.54 -16.42 -18.48
C VAL A 467 -5.02 -15.01 -18.67
N THR A 468 -4.33 -14.46 -17.67
CA THR A 468 -3.76 -13.11 -17.78
C THR A 468 -2.57 -13.09 -18.76
N THR A 469 -1.78 -14.16 -18.82
CA THR A 469 -0.75 -14.34 -19.85
C THR A 469 -1.37 -14.45 -21.24
N ALA A 470 -2.44 -15.24 -21.41
CA ALA A 470 -3.11 -15.37 -22.70
C ALA A 470 -3.68 -14.04 -23.23
N ILE A 471 -4.14 -13.17 -22.32
CA ILE A 471 -4.60 -11.81 -22.66
C ILE A 471 -3.41 -10.93 -23.06
N SER A 472 -2.28 -10.98 -22.33
CA SER A 472 -1.10 -10.18 -22.66
C SER A 472 -0.45 -10.60 -23.99
N ALA A 473 -0.46 -11.89 -24.29
CA ALA A 473 0.04 -12.44 -25.56
C ALA A 473 -0.94 -12.26 -26.75
N CYS A 474 -2.00 -11.47 -26.57
CA CYS A 474 -3.01 -11.30 -27.61
C CYS A 474 -2.56 -10.28 -28.65
N GLY A 475 -2.25 -10.75 -29.88
CA GLY A 475 -2.28 -9.96 -31.10
C GLY A 475 -3.68 -10.06 -31.74
N CYS A 476 -4.72 -9.74 -30.98
CA CYS A 476 -6.13 -10.06 -31.29
C CYS A 476 -6.73 -9.00 -32.24
N ARG A 477 -6.34 -9.03 -33.49
CA ARG A 477 -6.88 -8.17 -34.56
C ARG A 477 -8.19 -8.69 -35.13
#